data_2dd05ac29765648b02c17a4e3003b54f
#
_entry.id   2dd05ac29765648b02c17a4e3003b54f
#
_cell.length_a   1.000
_cell.length_b   1.000
_cell.length_c   1.000
_cell.angle_alpha   90.00
_cell.angle_beta   90.00
_cell.angle_gamma   90.00
#
_symmetry.space_group_name_H-M   'P 1'
#
loop_
_entity.id
_entity.type
_entity.pdbx_description
1 polymer ?
#
loop_
_entity_poly.entity_id
_entity_poly.type
_entity_poly.pdbx_seq_one_letter_code
_entity_poly.pdbx_strand_id
1 'polypeptide(L)'
;MTDSDVVFRVNATGAGDQRLAVQIEVRAPFTSPSLKLSFPRWVPGSYFLREPIQHVSHLEAHDENGNPLKVTRKDVDSIVIKDIQSVESVRISYNLLCVDNTVRSNHFDETHLHLMPPFTWFLPTSGIDSHRMDRSHRIEFTLPPEWNVSTQLNLESTTKKDGHQVHIFSAEHRDALLDGIAECNTNEIHRFKVGNRQHTLHYWDAGGHAPNEIMLQRFIQDMKNIIAEHHALFGPLDDSYHTILHLTDGSRGGLEHTNSQTSMVPRTSLQPGNVEDYRDLVSLFSHEYVHQWNVKRLRPKRFLDYDLQREVNTDLLWWFEGATSWIGDIMCLRSGAWSSEDYFADMKRKLKRHHTRSGSTCQALCEASHEAWIHLNRSHSHSRETQISYYLEGE
;
A
#
# COMPACT_ATOMS: atom_id res chain seq x y z
N MET A 1 -3.66 -20.34 19.44
CA MET A 1 -2.59 -19.61 18.71
C MET A 1 -2.16 -20.57 17.62
N THR A 2 -2.40 -20.25 16.37
CA THR A 2 -1.88 -21.03 15.24
C THR A 2 -0.36 -20.89 15.24
N ASP A 3 0.33 -22.02 15.32
CA ASP A 3 1.78 -22.07 15.24
C ASP A 3 2.20 -21.78 13.79
N SER A 4 2.44 -20.50 13.49
CA SER A 4 2.70 -20.05 12.14
C SER A 4 4.13 -20.43 11.74
N ASP A 5 4.27 -21.04 10.57
CA ASP A 5 5.58 -21.49 10.03
C ASP A 5 6.54 -20.34 9.72
N VAL A 6 6.00 -19.15 9.42
CA VAL A 6 6.76 -17.92 9.18
C VAL A 6 6.16 -16.80 9.99
N VAL A 7 6.98 -16.10 10.76
CA VAL A 7 6.59 -14.98 11.62
C VAL A 7 7.33 -13.71 11.20
N PHE A 8 6.61 -12.62 11.02
CA PHE A 8 7.12 -11.32 10.61
C PHE A 8 6.99 -10.33 11.77
N ARG A 9 8.06 -9.62 12.10
CA ARG A 9 8.07 -8.69 13.24
C ARG A 9 8.65 -7.34 12.85
N VAL A 10 8.04 -6.27 13.33
CA VAL A 10 8.58 -4.92 13.32
C VAL A 10 8.63 -4.36 14.73
N ASN A 11 9.65 -3.57 14.99
CA ASN A 11 9.80 -2.84 16.23
C ASN A 11 10.01 -1.35 15.92
N ALA A 12 9.02 -0.53 16.26
CA ALA A 12 9.00 0.91 16.04
C ALA A 12 9.19 1.71 17.34
N THR A 13 9.92 1.18 18.31
CA THR A 13 10.16 1.86 19.61
C THR A 13 11.34 2.82 19.60
N GLY A 14 12.13 2.87 18.52
CA GLY A 14 13.30 3.75 18.37
C GLY A 14 13.29 4.45 17.02
N ALA A 15 12.67 5.63 16.93
CA ALA A 15 12.44 6.34 15.68
C ALA A 15 13.50 7.40 15.31
N GLY A 16 14.45 7.70 16.22
CA GLY A 16 15.33 8.85 16.10
C GLY A 16 16.24 8.89 14.88
N ASP A 17 16.42 7.77 14.17
CA ASP A 17 17.24 7.67 12.95
C ASP A 17 16.44 7.13 11.74
N GLN A 18 15.11 7.08 11.86
CA GLN A 18 14.18 6.57 10.85
C GLN A 18 14.47 5.13 10.39
N ARG A 19 15.09 4.31 11.26
CA ARG A 19 15.37 2.90 11.01
C ARG A 19 14.40 2.01 11.75
N LEU A 20 13.57 1.31 10.99
CA LEU A 20 12.67 0.29 11.50
C LEU A 20 13.43 -1.02 11.70
N ALA A 21 13.39 -1.56 12.91
CA ALA A 21 13.95 -2.89 13.16
C ALA A 21 12.98 -3.97 12.69
N VAL A 22 13.46 -4.84 11.82
CA VAL A 22 12.66 -5.90 11.18
C VAL A 22 13.25 -7.26 11.50
N GLN A 23 12.39 -8.25 11.77
CA GLN A 23 12.78 -9.63 11.98
C GLN A 23 11.82 -10.59 11.29
N ILE A 24 12.38 -11.63 10.66
CA ILE A 24 11.62 -12.72 10.06
C ILE A 24 12.12 -14.02 10.66
N GLU A 25 11.22 -14.86 11.13
CA GLU A 25 11.52 -16.19 11.63
C GLU A 25 10.89 -17.22 10.70
N VAL A 26 11.72 -18.12 10.16
CA VAL A 26 11.29 -19.23 9.31
C VAL A 26 11.59 -20.52 10.05
N ARG A 27 10.59 -21.33 10.37
CA ARG A 27 10.71 -22.58 11.13
C ARG A 27 10.90 -23.78 10.21
N ALA A 28 11.53 -24.83 10.73
CA ALA A 28 11.61 -26.14 10.06
C ALA A 28 10.18 -26.71 9.82
N PRO A 29 10.00 -27.64 8.89
CA PRO A 29 11.05 -28.36 8.15
C PRO A 29 11.58 -27.56 6.96
N PHE A 30 12.87 -27.70 6.69
CA PHE A 30 13.51 -27.16 5.48
C PHE A 30 13.61 -28.27 4.42
N THR A 31 13.37 -27.90 3.16
CA THR A 31 13.41 -28.83 2.01
C THR A 31 14.78 -28.88 1.31
N SER A 32 15.71 -28.02 1.74
CA SER A 32 17.04 -27.87 1.16
C SER A 32 18.05 -27.48 2.25
N PRO A 33 19.36 -27.71 2.06
CA PRO A 33 20.40 -27.23 2.97
C PRO A 33 20.57 -25.71 2.98
N SER A 34 19.82 -24.99 2.14
CA SER A 34 19.86 -23.54 2.07
C SER A 34 18.47 -22.94 1.94
N LEU A 35 18.27 -21.79 2.57
CA LEU A 35 17.07 -20.95 2.46
C LEU A 35 17.40 -19.75 1.58
N LYS A 36 16.63 -19.57 0.50
CA LYS A 36 16.67 -18.35 -0.32
C LYS A 36 15.50 -17.47 0.03
N LEU A 37 15.78 -16.18 0.25
CA LEU A 37 14.75 -15.15 0.41
C LEU A 37 14.98 -14.05 -0.62
N SER A 38 13.88 -13.49 -1.15
CA SER A 38 13.92 -12.36 -2.07
C SER A 38 13.15 -11.17 -1.51
N PHE A 39 13.66 -9.96 -1.80
CA PHE A 39 13.02 -8.70 -1.43
C PHE A 39 12.22 -8.20 -2.62
N PRO A 40 10.91 -7.93 -2.50
CA PRO A 40 10.10 -7.42 -3.61
C PRO A 40 10.66 -6.12 -4.21
N ARG A 41 10.57 -5.98 -5.53
CA ARG A 41 11.05 -4.82 -6.27
C ARG A 41 9.95 -3.86 -6.70
N TRP A 42 8.68 -4.25 -6.56
CA TRP A 42 7.52 -3.42 -6.85
C TRP A 42 6.35 -3.75 -5.92
N VAL A 43 5.35 -2.89 -5.91
CA VAL A 43 4.11 -3.10 -5.17
C VAL A 43 2.94 -3.18 -6.16
N PRO A 44 1.97 -4.09 -5.97
CA PRO A 44 0.72 -4.10 -6.72
C PRO A 44 0.04 -2.73 -6.66
N GLY A 45 -0.47 -2.25 -7.80
CA GLY A 45 -1.00 -0.89 -7.94
C GLY A 45 0.02 0.15 -8.40
N SER A 46 1.32 -0.17 -8.38
CA SER A 46 2.36 0.75 -8.83
C SER A 46 3.34 0.09 -9.81
N TYR A 47 3.12 0.31 -11.07
CA TYR A 47 3.81 -0.32 -12.21
C TYR A 47 5.19 0.30 -12.46
N PHE A 48 6.09 0.12 -11.50
CA PHE A 48 7.46 0.62 -11.56
C PHE A 48 8.38 -0.22 -10.68
N LEU A 49 9.49 -0.71 -11.23
CA LEU A 49 10.53 -1.39 -10.46
C LEU A 49 11.30 -0.37 -9.63
N ARG A 50 11.29 -0.61 -8.32
CA ARG A 50 12.08 0.11 -7.33
C ARG A 50 13.11 -0.84 -6.75
N GLU A 51 14.13 -0.30 -6.10
CA GLU A 51 15.17 -1.10 -5.44
C GLU A 51 15.12 -0.84 -3.90
N PRO A 52 14.03 -1.22 -3.21
CA PRO A 52 13.86 -0.92 -1.78
C PRO A 52 14.89 -1.61 -0.90
N ILE A 53 15.51 -2.69 -1.38
CA ILE A 53 16.60 -3.38 -0.68
C ILE A 53 17.82 -2.47 -0.44
N GLN A 54 17.96 -1.34 -1.16
CA GLN A 54 19.01 -0.34 -0.90
C GLN A 54 18.91 0.25 0.51
N HIS A 55 17.73 0.23 1.11
CA HIS A 55 17.44 0.74 2.44
C HIS A 55 17.74 -0.28 3.55
N VAL A 56 18.06 -1.53 3.21
CA VAL A 56 18.36 -2.60 4.15
C VAL A 56 19.81 -2.50 4.64
N SER A 57 19.98 -2.50 5.96
CA SER A 57 21.30 -2.50 6.62
C SER A 57 21.32 -3.48 7.80
N HIS A 58 22.53 -3.82 8.30
CA HIS A 58 22.72 -4.72 9.44
C HIS A 58 21.99 -6.06 9.29
N LEU A 59 22.09 -6.64 8.09
CA LEU A 59 21.42 -7.90 7.76
C LEU A 59 22.20 -9.08 8.34
N GLU A 60 21.57 -9.80 9.25
CA GLU A 60 22.12 -10.96 9.98
C GLU A 60 21.13 -12.12 9.98
N ALA A 61 21.63 -13.33 10.14
CA ALA A 61 20.81 -14.51 10.37
C ALA A 61 21.38 -15.36 11.51
N HIS A 62 20.49 -15.93 12.32
CA HIS A 62 20.83 -16.77 13.47
C HIS A 62 19.91 -17.99 13.52
N ASP A 63 20.40 -19.09 14.13
CA ASP A 63 19.58 -20.25 14.47
C ASP A 63 18.73 -19.98 15.74
N GLU A 64 17.97 -20.97 16.18
CA GLU A 64 17.16 -20.91 17.41
C GLU A 64 17.98 -20.68 18.69
N ASN A 65 19.26 -21.07 18.70
CA ASN A 65 20.18 -20.92 19.82
C ASN A 65 20.95 -19.59 19.80
N GLY A 66 20.73 -18.76 18.74
CA GLY A 66 21.44 -17.50 18.54
C GLY A 66 22.82 -17.65 17.89
N ASN A 67 23.20 -18.83 17.38
CA ASN A 67 24.43 -18.99 16.63
C ASN A 67 24.30 -18.32 15.25
N PRO A 68 25.34 -17.58 14.80
CA PRO A 68 25.27 -16.88 13.51
C PRO A 68 25.29 -17.86 12.34
N LEU A 69 24.41 -17.61 11.38
CA LEU A 69 24.32 -18.33 10.10
C LEU A 69 24.91 -17.46 8.98
N LYS A 70 25.57 -18.10 8.02
CA LYS A 70 26.21 -17.38 6.91
C LYS A 70 25.17 -16.88 5.91
N VAL A 71 25.02 -15.56 5.84
CA VAL A 71 24.22 -14.86 4.82
C VAL A 71 25.10 -14.52 3.63
N THR A 72 24.62 -14.82 2.42
CA THR A 72 25.30 -14.46 1.17
C THR A 72 24.31 -13.75 0.25
N ARG A 73 24.64 -12.57 -0.25
CA ARG A 73 23.88 -11.94 -1.33
C ARG A 73 24.07 -12.75 -2.61
N LYS A 74 22.96 -13.18 -3.22
CA LYS A 74 22.97 -13.96 -4.46
C LYS A 74 22.83 -13.05 -5.66
N ASP A 75 21.85 -12.14 -5.58
CA ASP A 75 21.51 -11.15 -6.59
C ASP A 75 21.30 -9.80 -5.88
N VAL A 76 20.93 -8.75 -6.60
CA VAL A 76 20.66 -7.42 -6.01
C VAL A 76 19.54 -7.45 -4.97
N ASP A 77 18.56 -8.33 -5.16
CA ASP A 77 17.30 -8.42 -4.41
C ASP A 77 17.16 -9.75 -3.63
N SER A 78 18.16 -10.61 -3.59
CA SER A 78 18.05 -11.90 -2.91
C SER A 78 19.25 -12.27 -2.05
N ILE A 79 18.95 -13.02 -0.98
CA ILE A 79 19.95 -13.60 -0.05
C ILE A 79 19.78 -15.10 0.02
N VAL A 80 20.88 -15.79 0.36
CA VAL A 80 20.91 -17.23 0.63
C VAL A 80 21.58 -17.46 1.99
N ILE A 81 20.89 -18.21 2.85
CA ILE A 81 21.38 -18.68 4.14
C ILE A 81 21.68 -20.18 3.99
N LYS A 82 22.89 -20.60 4.33
CA LYS A 82 23.37 -21.98 4.15
C LYS A 82 23.40 -22.73 5.47
N ASP A 83 23.57 -24.05 5.37
CA ASP A 83 23.81 -24.97 6.49
C ASP A 83 22.66 -25.03 7.49
N ILE A 84 21.40 -25.00 6.97
CA ILE A 84 20.16 -24.95 7.77
C ILE A 84 19.51 -26.33 8.00
N GLN A 85 20.15 -27.44 7.59
CA GLN A 85 19.51 -28.77 7.64
C GLN A 85 19.20 -29.28 9.06
N SER A 86 19.98 -28.84 10.05
CA SER A 86 19.88 -29.29 11.45
C SER A 86 19.37 -28.23 12.41
N VAL A 87 18.87 -27.07 11.90
CA VAL A 87 18.32 -26.00 12.73
C VAL A 87 16.79 -26.11 12.80
N GLU A 88 16.21 -25.72 13.93
CA GLU A 88 14.75 -25.71 14.14
C GLU A 88 14.12 -24.46 13.55
N SER A 89 14.86 -23.35 13.54
CA SER A 89 14.41 -22.09 12.91
C SER A 89 15.59 -21.25 12.44
N VAL A 90 15.31 -20.41 11.43
CA VAL A 90 16.22 -19.35 10.95
C VAL A 90 15.57 -18.01 11.23
N ARG A 91 16.28 -17.19 12.01
CA ARG A 91 15.86 -15.81 12.33
C ARG A 91 16.71 -14.84 11.54
N ILE A 92 16.07 -14.05 10.69
CA ILE A 92 16.69 -13.01 9.86
C ILE A 92 16.33 -11.66 10.48
N SER A 93 17.33 -10.82 10.77
CA SER A 93 17.16 -9.49 11.36
C SER A 93 17.86 -8.45 10.51
N TYR A 94 17.26 -7.28 10.36
CA TYR A 94 17.84 -6.15 9.64
C TYR A 94 17.18 -4.84 10.06
N ASN A 95 17.85 -3.72 9.75
CA ASN A 95 17.28 -2.39 9.84
C ASN A 95 16.86 -1.90 8.46
N LEU A 96 15.70 -1.30 8.38
CA LEU A 96 15.12 -0.72 7.18
C LEU A 96 15.04 0.81 7.33
N LEU A 97 15.76 1.57 6.50
CA LEU A 97 15.67 3.02 6.47
C LEU A 97 14.34 3.42 5.81
N CYS A 98 13.51 4.19 6.52
CA CYS A 98 12.14 4.54 6.14
C CYS A 98 11.97 6.06 6.03
N VAL A 99 12.69 6.69 5.08
CA VAL A 99 12.73 8.16 4.90
C VAL A 99 11.82 8.67 3.80
N ASP A 100 11.38 7.80 2.88
CA ASP A 100 10.58 8.19 1.72
C ASP A 100 9.11 8.35 2.10
N ASN A 101 8.62 9.59 2.10
CA ASN A 101 7.21 9.86 2.38
C ASN A 101 6.37 9.82 1.09
N THR A 102 5.97 8.62 0.71
CA THR A 102 5.05 8.37 -0.42
C THR A 102 4.05 7.26 -0.05
N VAL A 103 2.90 7.19 -0.74
CA VAL A 103 1.94 6.09 -0.55
C VAL A 103 2.49 4.70 -0.96
N ARG A 104 3.70 4.63 -1.50
CA ARG A 104 4.34 3.40 -2.04
C ARG A 104 5.59 2.99 -1.29
N SER A 105 5.94 3.67 -0.20
CA SER A 105 7.17 3.42 0.58
C SER A 105 6.87 3.34 2.07
N ASN A 106 7.79 2.76 2.82
CA ASN A 106 7.76 2.90 4.27
C ASN A 106 8.19 4.30 4.67
N HIS A 107 7.49 4.88 5.63
CA HIS A 107 7.94 6.09 6.32
C HIS A 107 7.84 5.87 7.82
N PHE A 108 8.90 6.22 8.54
CA PHE A 108 8.97 6.04 9.99
C PHE A 108 9.73 7.19 10.63
N ASP A 109 9.09 7.86 11.56
CA ASP A 109 9.69 8.89 12.40
C ASP A 109 9.08 8.86 13.83
N GLU A 110 9.38 9.87 14.63
CA GLU A 110 8.88 9.97 16.01
C GLU A 110 7.36 10.16 16.08
N THR A 111 6.70 10.48 14.98
CA THR A 111 5.27 10.81 14.94
C THR A 111 4.40 9.70 14.38
N HIS A 112 4.96 8.83 13.52
CA HIS A 112 4.20 7.73 12.92
C HIS A 112 5.07 6.61 12.32
N LEU A 113 4.42 5.50 12.00
CA LEU A 113 4.90 4.45 11.10
C LEU A 113 3.85 4.22 10.02
N HIS A 114 4.21 4.47 8.76
CA HIS A 114 3.51 3.92 7.58
C HIS A 114 4.26 2.70 7.09
N LEU A 115 3.64 1.53 7.18
CA LEU A 115 4.24 0.26 6.77
C LEU A 115 3.71 -0.17 5.41
N MET A 116 4.62 -0.37 4.46
CA MET A 116 4.39 -0.92 3.12
C MET A 116 4.97 -2.33 3.05
N PRO A 117 4.17 -3.40 3.25
CA PRO A 117 4.66 -4.76 3.41
C PRO A 117 5.55 -5.29 2.28
N PRO A 118 5.27 -5.04 0.97
CA PRO A 118 6.18 -5.47 -0.08
C PRO A 118 7.59 -4.89 0.05
N PHE A 119 7.73 -3.68 0.59
CA PHE A 119 9.03 -3.04 0.80
C PHE A 119 9.54 -3.15 2.24
N THR A 120 8.97 -4.10 3.00
CA THR A 120 9.37 -4.39 4.37
C THR A 120 9.96 -5.78 4.50
N TRP A 121 9.45 -6.78 3.78
CA TRP A 121 9.72 -8.18 4.05
C TRP A 121 10.60 -8.87 3.00
N PHE A 122 11.66 -9.56 3.46
CA PHE A 122 12.21 -10.66 2.68
C PHE A 122 11.23 -11.84 2.70
N LEU A 123 10.94 -12.39 1.53
CA LEU A 123 10.03 -13.52 1.38
C LEU A 123 10.80 -14.79 1.03
N PRO A 124 10.58 -15.92 1.74
CA PRO A 124 11.13 -17.22 1.36
C PRO A 124 10.70 -17.60 -0.06
N THR A 125 11.65 -17.89 -0.93
CA THR A 125 11.42 -18.31 -2.32
C THR A 125 11.92 -19.72 -2.64
N SER A 126 12.80 -20.27 -1.81
CA SER A 126 13.17 -21.69 -1.84
C SER A 126 13.78 -22.11 -0.50
N GLY A 127 13.88 -23.42 -0.29
CA GLY A 127 14.39 -24.00 0.95
C GLY A 127 13.29 -24.36 1.95
N ILE A 128 12.05 -23.97 1.67
CA ILE A 128 10.83 -24.44 2.35
C ILE A 128 9.84 -24.97 1.30
N ASP A 129 8.82 -25.67 1.75
CA ASP A 129 7.68 -26.00 0.90
C ASP A 129 6.98 -24.71 0.47
N SER A 130 6.79 -24.52 -0.85
CA SER A 130 6.18 -23.31 -1.42
C SER A 130 4.79 -23.03 -0.88
N HIS A 131 4.00 -24.08 -0.61
CA HIS A 131 2.63 -23.95 -0.05
C HIS A 131 2.61 -23.36 1.37
N ARG A 132 3.75 -23.26 2.04
CA ARG A 132 3.81 -22.60 3.36
C ARG A 132 3.55 -21.10 3.27
N MET A 133 3.89 -20.46 2.15
CA MET A 133 3.56 -19.04 1.92
C MET A 133 2.08 -18.82 1.58
N ASP A 134 1.35 -19.88 1.22
CA ASP A 134 -0.10 -19.84 0.97
C ASP A 134 -0.94 -20.11 2.23
N ARG A 135 -0.29 -20.27 3.39
CA ARG A 135 -0.93 -20.43 4.70
C ARG A 135 -0.96 -19.14 5.49
N SER A 136 -1.62 -19.17 6.64
CA SER A 136 -1.68 -18.02 7.54
C SER A 136 -0.30 -17.68 8.12
N HIS A 137 0.02 -16.39 8.06
CA HIS A 137 1.24 -15.79 8.65
C HIS A 137 0.90 -14.99 9.90
N ARG A 138 1.80 -15.02 10.86
CA ARG A 138 1.76 -14.18 12.06
C ARG A 138 2.60 -12.93 11.85
N ILE A 139 2.03 -11.78 12.18
CA ILE A 139 2.69 -10.48 12.12
C ILE A 139 2.65 -9.84 13.51
N GLU A 140 3.79 -9.37 14.01
CA GLU A 140 3.89 -8.74 15.31
C GLU A 140 4.43 -7.32 15.18
N PHE A 141 3.68 -6.34 15.71
CA PHE A 141 4.10 -4.95 15.81
C PHE A 141 4.38 -4.59 17.26
N THR A 142 5.63 -4.18 17.55
CA THR A 142 5.99 -3.57 18.83
C THR A 142 6.03 -2.06 18.64
N LEU A 143 5.13 -1.35 19.32
CA LEU A 143 4.86 0.09 19.11
C LEU A 143 4.92 0.87 20.40
N PRO A 144 5.13 2.20 20.35
CA PRO A 144 4.87 3.10 21.47
C PRO A 144 3.46 2.90 22.05
N PRO A 145 3.26 3.02 23.37
CA PRO A 145 1.99 2.65 24.00
C PRO A 145 0.81 3.58 23.63
N GLU A 146 1.10 4.77 23.13
CA GLU A 146 0.10 5.77 22.72
C GLU A 146 -0.33 5.68 21.25
N TRP A 147 0.34 4.82 20.44
CA TRP A 147 0.04 4.72 19.02
C TRP A 147 -1.16 3.81 18.75
N ASN A 148 -2.09 4.32 17.96
CA ASN A 148 -3.20 3.59 17.38
C ASN A 148 -2.77 2.92 16.08
N VAL A 149 -3.37 1.78 15.74
CA VAL A 149 -3.06 1.03 14.52
C VAL A 149 -4.29 0.93 13.63
N SER A 150 -4.16 1.35 12.37
CA SER A 150 -5.14 1.12 11.31
C SER A 150 -4.52 0.20 10.25
N THR A 151 -5.11 -0.96 10.07
CA THR A 151 -4.70 -1.98 9.08
C THR A 151 -5.87 -2.88 8.74
N GLN A 152 -5.84 -3.49 7.55
CA GLN A 152 -6.81 -4.52 7.16
C GLN A 152 -6.46 -5.93 7.67
N LEU A 153 -5.29 -6.11 8.32
CA LEU A 153 -4.89 -7.38 8.91
C LEU A 153 -5.82 -7.77 10.07
N ASN A 154 -6.03 -9.05 10.29
CA ASN A 154 -6.85 -9.55 11.38
C ASN A 154 -6.11 -9.44 12.72
N LEU A 155 -6.60 -8.60 13.64
CA LEU A 155 -6.05 -8.47 14.97
C LEU A 155 -6.41 -9.70 15.83
N GLU A 156 -5.40 -10.43 16.29
CA GLU A 156 -5.58 -11.59 17.19
C GLU A 156 -5.49 -11.21 18.67
N SER A 157 -4.53 -10.37 19.01
CA SER A 157 -4.34 -9.90 20.41
C SER A 157 -3.49 -8.66 20.50
N THR A 158 -3.66 -7.95 21.61
CA THR A 158 -2.78 -6.86 22.02
C THR A 158 -2.32 -7.11 23.46
N THR A 159 -1.01 -7.02 23.69
CA THR A 159 -0.39 -7.19 25.01
C THR A 159 0.55 -6.01 25.29
N LYS A 160 0.94 -5.87 26.57
CA LYS A 160 1.98 -4.90 26.97
C LYS A 160 3.24 -5.66 27.36
N LYS A 161 4.38 -5.25 26.84
CA LYS A 161 5.68 -5.81 27.15
C LYS A 161 6.72 -4.69 27.23
N ASP A 162 7.46 -4.62 28.32
CA ASP A 162 8.55 -3.64 28.53
C ASP A 162 8.12 -2.17 28.30
N GLY A 163 6.87 -1.82 28.66
CA GLY A 163 6.31 -0.48 28.48
C GLY A 163 5.73 -0.20 27.09
N HIS A 164 5.84 -1.12 26.14
CA HIS A 164 5.36 -1.00 24.75
C HIS A 164 4.08 -1.83 24.51
N GLN A 165 3.33 -1.47 23.48
CA GLN A 165 2.25 -2.33 22.99
C GLN A 165 2.81 -3.34 21.97
N VAL A 166 2.40 -4.59 22.10
CA VAL A 166 2.66 -5.65 21.12
C VAL A 166 1.33 -6.09 20.54
N HIS A 167 1.11 -5.74 19.29
CA HIS A 167 -0.06 -6.17 18.53
C HIS A 167 0.30 -7.40 17.70
N ILE A 168 -0.55 -8.42 17.75
CA ILE A 168 -0.40 -9.65 17.00
C ILE A 168 -1.53 -9.69 15.97
N PHE A 169 -1.14 -9.74 14.71
CA PHE A 169 -2.05 -9.86 13.59
C PHE A 169 -1.82 -11.18 12.85
N SER A 170 -2.82 -11.58 12.05
CA SER A 170 -2.67 -12.65 11.06
C SER A 170 -3.01 -12.15 9.66
N ALA A 171 -2.32 -12.75 8.67
CA ALA A 171 -2.63 -12.66 7.26
C ALA A 171 -2.89 -14.07 6.74
N GLU A 172 -3.98 -14.31 6.03
CA GLU A 172 -4.43 -15.65 5.63
C GLU A 172 -3.48 -16.35 4.66
N HIS A 173 -2.74 -15.58 3.85
CA HIS A 173 -1.80 -16.05 2.85
C HIS A 173 -0.82 -14.93 2.45
N ARG A 174 0.15 -15.26 1.57
CA ARG A 174 1.18 -14.32 1.09
C ARG A 174 0.63 -13.00 0.56
N ASP A 175 -0.42 -13.06 -0.27
CA ASP A 175 -0.97 -11.83 -0.85
C ASP A 175 -1.65 -10.97 0.20
N ALA A 176 -2.33 -11.57 1.19
CA ALA A 176 -2.90 -10.84 2.32
C ALA A 176 -1.81 -10.21 3.22
N LEU A 177 -0.68 -10.90 3.40
CA LEU A 177 0.50 -10.35 4.09
C LEU A 177 1.03 -9.12 3.35
N LEU A 178 1.21 -9.21 2.04
CA LEU A 178 1.78 -8.13 1.22
C LEU A 178 0.83 -6.96 1.00
N ASP A 179 -0.47 -7.21 1.07
CA ASP A 179 -1.52 -6.19 0.94
C ASP A 179 -1.88 -5.53 2.29
N GLY A 180 -1.33 -6.05 3.39
CA GLY A 180 -1.64 -5.65 4.77
C GLY A 180 -0.90 -4.38 5.20
N ILE A 181 -1.11 -3.25 4.53
CA ILE A 181 -0.54 -1.96 4.95
C ILE A 181 -0.97 -1.61 6.37
N ALA A 182 -0.17 -0.80 7.05
CA ALA A 182 -0.51 -0.30 8.37
C ALA A 182 -0.11 1.17 8.53
N GLU A 183 -0.95 1.93 9.21
CA GLU A 183 -0.65 3.26 9.73
C GLU A 183 -0.72 3.21 11.24
N CYS A 184 0.34 3.67 11.90
CA CYS A 184 0.46 3.69 13.35
C CYS A 184 0.88 5.08 13.79
N ASN A 185 0.03 5.77 14.56
CA ASN A 185 0.31 7.10 15.10
C ASN A 185 -0.62 7.42 16.29
N THR A 186 -0.48 8.60 16.89
CA THR A 186 -1.26 9.02 18.07
C THR A 186 -2.66 9.54 17.74
N ASN A 187 -2.98 9.82 16.46
CA ASN A 187 -4.28 10.38 16.09
C ASN A 187 -5.42 9.40 16.32
N GLU A 188 -6.61 9.92 16.52
CA GLU A 188 -7.81 9.12 16.67
C GLU A 188 -8.19 8.45 15.34
N ILE A 189 -8.61 7.19 15.41
CA ILE A 189 -9.21 6.48 14.29
C ILE A 189 -10.71 6.79 14.27
N HIS A 190 -11.16 7.57 13.30
CA HIS A 190 -12.58 7.87 13.10
C HIS A 190 -13.28 6.64 12.53
N ARG A 191 -14.35 6.19 13.21
CA ARG A 191 -15.12 5.00 12.84
C ARG A 191 -16.53 5.36 12.46
N PHE A 192 -17.01 4.82 11.33
CA PHE A 192 -18.40 5.01 10.88
C PHE A 192 -18.88 3.79 10.11
N LYS A 193 -20.19 3.73 9.87
CA LYS A 193 -20.83 2.65 9.10
C LYS A 193 -21.53 3.18 7.88
N VAL A 194 -21.52 2.39 6.79
CA VAL A 194 -22.38 2.54 5.63
C VAL A 194 -23.06 1.19 5.39
N GLY A 195 -24.38 1.16 5.55
CA GLY A 195 -25.08 -0.10 5.70
C GLY A 195 -24.58 -0.86 6.93
N ASN A 196 -24.25 -2.12 6.76
CA ASN A 196 -23.69 -2.96 7.83
C ASN A 196 -22.14 -2.93 7.88
N ARG A 197 -21.49 -2.35 6.87
CA ARG A 197 -20.04 -2.35 6.75
C ARG A 197 -19.39 -1.28 7.61
N GLN A 198 -18.37 -1.68 8.38
CA GLN A 198 -17.54 -0.76 9.17
C GLN A 198 -16.47 -0.12 8.29
N HIS A 199 -16.30 1.19 8.44
CA HIS A 199 -15.24 1.97 7.79
C HIS A 199 -14.45 2.75 8.84
N THR A 200 -13.16 2.98 8.53
CA THR A 200 -12.29 3.83 9.36
C THR A 200 -11.58 4.87 8.52
N LEU A 201 -11.30 6.01 9.12
CA LEU A 201 -10.38 7.01 8.61
C LEU A 201 -9.32 7.26 9.68
N HIS A 202 -8.06 7.02 9.34
CA HIS A 202 -6.90 7.32 10.18
C HIS A 202 -5.99 8.25 9.40
N TYR A 203 -5.78 9.46 9.90
CA TYR A 203 -4.94 10.44 9.23
C TYR A 203 -3.61 10.66 9.97
N TRP A 204 -2.64 11.13 9.23
CA TRP A 204 -1.37 11.66 9.72
C TRP A 204 -1.03 12.95 8.95
N ASP A 205 -0.50 13.96 9.63
CA ASP A 205 -0.03 15.20 9.00
C ASP A 205 1.48 15.33 9.18
N ALA A 206 2.21 15.45 8.06
CA ALA A 206 3.67 15.53 8.03
C ALA A 206 4.24 16.78 8.74
N GLY A 207 3.42 17.80 8.99
CA GLY A 207 3.80 19.01 9.73
C GLY A 207 3.31 19.00 11.18
N GLY A 208 2.63 17.92 11.62
CA GLY A 208 2.05 17.82 12.97
C GLY A 208 0.84 18.73 13.20
N HIS A 209 0.15 19.16 12.12
CA HIS A 209 -1.03 20.02 12.21
C HIS A 209 -2.32 19.16 12.27
N ALA A 210 -3.29 19.62 13.02
CA ALA A 210 -4.63 19.05 12.96
C ALA A 210 -5.40 19.60 11.74
N PRO A 211 -6.19 18.78 11.02
CA PRO A 211 -7.11 19.26 10.02
C PRO A 211 -8.18 20.16 10.67
N ASN A 212 -8.81 21.01 9.86
CA ASN A 212 -9.98 21.76 10.33
C ASN A 212 -11.12 20.78 10.63
N GLU A 213 -11.66 20.82 11.84
CA GLU A 213 -12.67 19.87 12.32
C GLU A 213 -13.93 19.86 11.44
N ILE A 214 -14.43 21.04 11.00
CA ILE A 214 -15.59 21.13 10.13
C ILE A 214 -15.34 20.46 8.77
N MET A 215 -14.14 20.66 8.22
CA MET A 215 -13.75 20.06 6.94
C MET A 215 -13.54 18.55 7.06
N LEU A 216 -12.99 18.08 8.17
CA LEU A 216 -12.82 16.66 8.47
C LEU A 216 -14.18 15.96 8.59
N GLN A 217 -15.13 16.54 9.32
CA GLN A 217 -16.50 16.01 9.45
C GLN A 217 -17.25 16.04 8.13
N ARG A 218 -17.06 17.09 7.32
CA ARG A 218 -17.58 17.14 5.97
C ARG A 218 -17.03 16.00 5.11
N PHE A 219 -15.71 15.77 5.15
CA PHE A 219 -15.07 14.68 4.41
C PHE A 219 -15.62 13.32 4.82
N ILE A 220 -15.77 13.04 6.13
CA ILE A 220 -16.37 11.81 6.62
C ILE A 220 -17.81 11.64 6.11
N GLN A 221 -18.60 12.72 6.04
CA GLN A 221 -19.94 12.65 5.48
C GLN A 221 -19.94 12.39 3.98
N ASP A 222 -19.08 13.06 3.22
CA ASP A 222 -18.93 12.84 1.78
C ASP A 222 -18.40 11.41 1.49
N MET A 223 -17.49 10.88 2.29
CA MET A 223 -17.08 9.46 2.22
C MET A 223 -18.29 8.53 2.36
N LYS A 224 -19.17 8.75 3.35
CA LYS A 224 -20.37 7.91 3.55
C LYS A 224 -21.28 7.94 2.32
N ASN A 225 -21.50 9.12 1.75
CA ASN A 225 -22.36 9.30 0.59
C ASN A 225 -21.75 8.63 -0.67
N ILE A 226 -20.46 8.83 -0.91
CA ILE A 226 -19.71 8.21 -2.02
C ILE A 226 -19.73 6.68 -1.89
N ILE A 227 -19.44 6.14 -0.71
CA ILE A 227 -19.48 4.71 -0.43
C ILE A 227 -20.88 4.13 -0.71
N ALA A 228 -21.96 4.83 -0.32
CA ALA A 228 -23.32 4.40 -0.58
C ALA A 228 -23.60 4.27 -2.09
N GLU A 229 -23.10 5.21 -2.92
CA GLU A 229 -23.22 5.14 -4.38
C GLU A 229 -22.41 3.99 -4.98
N HIS A 230 -21.19 3.72 -4.47
CA HIS A 230 -20.43 2.55 -4.87
C HIS A 230 -21.13 1.24 -4.53
N HIS A 231 -21.70 1.13 -3.31
CA HIS A 231 -22.46 -0.04 -2.91
C HIS A 231 -23.75 -0.23 -3.73
N ALA A 232 -24.38 0.87 -4.16
CA ALA A 232 -25.54 0.81 -5.05
C ALA A 232 -25.19 0.29 -6.45
N LEU A 233 -23.97 0.59 -6.94
CA LEU A 233 -23.50 0.15 -8.26
C LEU A 233 -22.93 -1.27 -8.24
N PHE A 234 -22.04 -1.58 -7.29
CA PHE A 234 -21.25 -2.80 -7.30
C PHE A 234 -21.72 -3.87 -6.28
N GLY A 235 -22.63 -3.50 -5.39
CA GLY A 235 -22.97 -4.29 -4.21
C GLY A 235 -22.00 -4.03 -3.02
N PRO A 236 -22.50 -4.17 -1.78
CA PRO A 236 -21.66 -4.05 -0.60
C PRO A 236 -20.68 -5.22 -0.48
N LEU A 237 -19.58 -4.99 0.24
CA LEU A 237 -18.62 -6.02 0.65
C LEU A 237 -18.70 -6.19 2.18
N ASP A 238 -18.39 -7.38 2.69
CA ASP A 238 -18.64 -7.74 4.10
C ASP A 238 -17.52 -7.29 5.05
N ASP A 239 -16.27 -7.26 4.58
CA ASP A 239 -15.12 -6.90 5.41
C ASP A 239 -15.09 -5.40 5.75
N SER A 240 -14.48 -5.04 6.88
CA SER A 240 -14.20 -3.64 7.21
C SER A 240 -13.30 -2.98 6.15
N TYR A 241 -13.36 -1.65 6.03
CA TYR A 241 -12.50 -0.90 5.13
C TYR A 241 -11.73 0.20 5.84
N HIS A 242 -10.43 0.32 5.56
CA HIS A 242 -9.52 1.24 6.23
C HIS A 242 -8.98 2.29 5.27
N THR A 243 -9.32 3.56 5.49
CA THR A 243 -8.74 4.70 4.77
C THR A 243 -7.62 5.30 5.59
N ILE A 244 -6.42 5.28 5.05
CA ILE A 244 -5.24 5.98 5.57
C ILE A 244 -5.07 7.26 4.77
N LEU A 245 -4.96 8.41 5.45
CA LEU A 245 -4.85 9.72 4.82
C LEU A 245 -3.62 10.47 5.32
N HIS A 246 -2.65 10.70 4.43
CA HIS A 246 -1.50 11.53 4.70
C HIS A 246 -1.72 12.97 4.20
N LEU A 247 -1.57 13.93 5.08
CA LEU A 247 -1.64 15.36 4.81
C LEU A 247 -0.23 15.93 4.70
N THR A 248 0.10 16.54 3.57
CA THR A 248 1.45 16.99 3.24
C THR A 248 1.50 18.43 2.71
N ASP A 249 2.68 18.92 2.37
CA ASP A 249 2.88 20.25 1.79
C ASP A 249 2.72 20.30 0.25
N GLY A 250 2.00 19.37 -0.36
CA GLY A 250 1.71 19.41 -1.79
C GLY A 250 1.94 18.11 -2.54
N SER A 251 2.28 17.03 -1.86
CA SER A 251 2.34 15.69 -2.48
C SER A 251 0.93 15.17 -2.73
N ARG A 252 0.77 14.38 -3.82
CA ARG A 252 -0.47 13.70 -4.19
C ARG A 252 -0.16 12.28 -4.62
N GLY A 253 -0.99 11.34 -4.18
CA GLY A 253 -0.95 9.96 -4.61
C GLY A 253 -2.00 9.13 -3.89
N GLY A 254 -2.36 8.01 -4.50
CA GLY A 254 -3.18 6.97 -3.91
C GLY A 254 -2.53 5.61 -4.16
N LEU A 255 -2.92 4.65 -3.34
CA LEU A 255 -2.60 3.25 -3.54
C LEU A 255 -3.69 2.40 -2.91
N GLU A 256 -4.27 1.58 -3.75
CA GLU A 256 -5.36 0.68 -3.42
C GLU A 256 -4.86 -0.61 -2.77
N HIS A 257 -5.69 -1.14 -1.86
CA HIS A 257 -5.55 -2.47 -1.26
C HIS A 257 -6.92 -3.16 -1.23
N THR A 258 -6.96 -4.44 -0.87
CA THR A 258 -8.19 -5.24 -0.92
C THR A 258 -9.29 -4.64 -0.05
N ASN A 259 -8.96 -4.26 1.17
CA ASN A 259 -9.89 -3.67 2.14
C ASN A 259 -9.32 -2.41 2.80
N SER A 260 -8.39 -1.74 2.13
CA SER A 260 -7.83 -0.47 2.57
C SER A 260 -7.30 0.35 1.41
N GLN A 261 -6.97 1.60 1.68
CA GLN A 261 -6.25 2.50 0.79
C GLN A 261 -5.33 3.41 1.58
N THR A 262 -4.23 3.85 0.96
CA THR A 262 -3.47 5.01 1.41
C THR A 262 -3.64 6.13 0.42
N SER A 263 -4.09 7.29 0.88
CA SER A 263 -4.19 8.52 0.10
C SER A 263 -3.28 9.58 0.69
N MET A 264 -2.61 10.33 -0.17
CA MET A 264 -1.75 11.47 0.19
C MET A 264 -2.19 12.69 -0.58
N VAL A 265 -2.45 13.79 0.13
CA VAL A 265 -2.94 15.05 -0.45
C VAL A 265 -2.32 16.25 0.26
N PRO A 266 -2.37 17.44 -0.35
CA PRO A 266 -2.03 18.68 0.35
C PRO A 266 -2.90 18.86 1.61
N ARG A 267 -2.32 19.31 2.73
CA ARG A 267 -3.11 19.58 3.96
C ARG A 267 -4.19 20.65 3.77
N THR A 268 -4.03 21.50 2.77
CA THR A 268 -5.04 22.48 2.34
C THR A 268 -6.36 21.84 1.93
N SER A 269 -6.37 20.56 1.54
CA SER A 269 -7.58 19.80 1.23
C SER A 269 -8.57 19.74 2.39
N LEU A 270 -8.08 19.77 3.64
CA LEU A 270 -8.92 19.81 4.85
C LEU A 270 -8.85 21.16 5.57
N GLN A 271 -8.65 22.24 4.80
CA GLN A 271 -8.74 23.61 5.29
C GLN A 271 -9.85 24.38 4.55
N PRO A 272 -10.56 25.34 5.21
CA PRO A 272 -11.58 26.15 4.56
C PRO A 272 -11.04 26.95 3.39
N GLY A 273 -11.84 27.12 2.33
CA GLY A 273 -11.53 27.97 1.18
C GLY A 273 -10.75 27.28 0.05
N ASN A 274 -10.26 26.08 0.22
CA ASN A 274 -9.50 25.34 -0.78
C ASN A 274 -10.36 24.32 -1.54
N VAL A 275 -11.29 24.82 -2.34
CA VAL A 275 -12.33 24.00 -3.02
C VAL A 275 -11.71 23.00 -3.99
N GLU A 276 -10.66 23.37 -4.74
CA GLU A 276 -10.01 22.48 -5.72
C GLU A 276 -9.27 21.32 -5.04
N ASP A 277 -8.52 21.60 -3.97
CA ASP A 277 -7.83 20.56 -3.22
C ASP A 277 -8.82 19.60 -2.54
N TYR A 278 -9.95 20.13 -2.04
CA TYR A 278 -11.01 19.30 -1.46
C TYR A 278 -11.67 18.39 -2.51
N ARG A 279 -11.98 18.94 -3.70
CA ARG A 279 -12.52 18.13 -4.82
C ARG A 279 -11.56 17.00 -5.21
N ASP A 280 -10.27 17.31 -5.29
CA ASP A 280 -9.25 16.32 -5.60
C ASP A 280 -9.14 15.23 -4.53
N LEU A 281 -9.26 15.59 -3.24
CA LEU A 281 -9.30 14.61 -2.14
C LEU A 281 -10.47 13.65 -2.27
N VAL A 282 -11.69 14.12 -2.52
CA VAL A 282 -12.86 13.23 -2.61
C VAL A 282 -12.84 12.38 -3.88
N SER A 283 -12.33 12.92 -5.00
CA SER A 283 -12.10 12.15 -6.23
C SER A 283 -11.06 11.04 -6.01
N LEU A 284 -9.93 11.37 -5.39
CA LEU A 284 -8.89 10.38 -5.07
C LEU A 284 -9.44 9.28 -4.15
N PHE A 285 -10.15 9.65 -3.08
CA PHE A 285 -10.79 8.68 -2.20
C PHE A 285 -11.73 7.74 -2.97
N SER A 286 -12.57 8.30 -3.83
CA SER A 286 -13.53 7.54 -4.63
C SER A 286 -12.84 6.60 -5.62
N HIS A 287 -11.77 7.05 -6.28
CA HIS A 287 -10.93 6.25 -7.18
C HIS A 287 -10.35 5.03 -6.46
N GLU A 288 -9.66 5.24 -5.34
CA GLU A 288 -9.06 4.15 -4.56
C GLU A 288 -10.12 3.19 -4.01
N TYR A 289 -11.34 3.71 -3.73
CA TYR A 289 -12.43 2.87 -3.23
C TYR A 289 -13.00 1.94 -4.32
N VAL A 290 -13.04 2.37 -5.61
CA VAL A 290 -13.45 1.52 -6.76
C VAL A 290 -12.56 0.29 -6.88
N HIS A 291 -11.28 0.43 -6.59
CA HIS A 291 -10.30 -0.62 -6.77
C HIS A 291 -10.58 -1.91 -5.97
N GLN A 292 -11.42 -1.85 -4.94
CA GLN A 292 -11.88 -3.07 -4.26
C GLN A 292 -12.55 -4.07 -5.22
N TRP A 293 -13.26 -3.56 -6.24
CA TRP A 293 -13.87 -4.35 -7.31
C TRP A 293 -12.99 -4.40 -8.54
N ASN A 294 -12.57 -3.24 -9.04
CA ASN A 294 -11.79 -3.09 -10.27
C ASN A 294 -10.32 -2.94 -9.93
N VAL A 295 -9.67 -3.99 -9.91
CA VAL A 295 -8.35 -4.60 -9.85
C VAL A 295 -8.14 -5.56 -8.67
N LYS A 296 -8.78 -5.39 -7.52
CA LYS A 296 -8.54 -6.35 -6.41
C LYS A 296 -9.35 -7.64 -6.58
N ARG A 297 -10.56 -7.58 -7.14
CA ARG A 297 -11.43 -8.73 -7.40
C ARG A 297 -11.51 -9.07 -8.89
N LEU A 298 -11.80 -8.10 -9.76
CA LEU A 298 -11.65 -8.23 -11.20
C LEU A 298 -10.22 -7.90 -11.59
N ARG A 299 -9.41 -8.90 -11.94
CA ARG A 299 -7.98 -8.75 -12.23
C ARG A 299 -7.65 -9.11 -13.67
N PRO A 300 -6.65 -8.46 -14.30
CA PRO A 300 -6.04 -8.98 -15.50
C PRO A 300 -5.52 -10.41 -15.27
N LYS A 301 -5.68 -11.32 -16.24
CA LYS A 301 -5.24 -12.71 -16.09
C LYS A 301 -3.77 -12.83 -15.63
N ARG A 302 -2.89 -11.93 -16.10
CA ARG A 302 -1.46 -11.91 -15.74
C ARG A 302 -1.20 -11.47 -14.30
N PHE A 303 -2.18 -10.84 -13.63
CA PHE A 303 -2.08 -10.43 -12.23
C PHE A 303 -2.63 -11.47 -11.25
N LEU A 304 -3.04 -12.64 -11.74
CA LEU A 304 -3.46 -13.76 -10.88
C LEU A 304 -2.26 -14.52 -10.28
N ASP A 305 -1.17 -14.58 -11.07
CA ASP A 305 0.12 -15.15 -10.63
C ASP A 305 1.22 -14.22 -11.12
N TYR A 306 1.86 -13.50 -10.20
CA TYR A 306 2.84 -12.46 -10.52
C TYR A 306 4.14 -12.63 -9.74
N ASP A 307 5.24 -12.29 -10.42
CA ASP A 307 6.58 -12.26 -9.87
C ASP A 307 6.90 -10.85 -9.37
N LEU A 308 7.19 -10.72 -8.07
CA LEU A 308 7.57 -9.43 -7.47
C LEU A 308 9.00 -8.97 -7.82
N GLN A 309 9.74 -9.76 -8.61
CA GLN A 309 11.09 -9.44 -9.07
C GLN A 309 11.11 -8.89 -10.50
N ARG A 310 9.99 -8.92 -11.23
CA ARG A 310 9.90 -8.57 -12.65
C ARG A 310 8.63 -7.79 -12.96
N GLU A 311 8.66 -7.10 -14.10
CA GLU A 311 7.50 -6.43 -14.68
C GLU A 311 6.42 -7.46 -15.06
N VAL A 312 5.17 -7.09 -14.84
CA VAL A 312 4.00 -7.85 -15.26
C VAL A 312 3.17 -6.97 -16.19
N ASN A 313 3.40 -7.11 -17.50
CA ASN A 313 2.74 -6.28 -18.51
C ASN A 313 1.29 -6.72 -18.73
N THR A 314 0.42 -5.74 -18.97
CA THR A 314 -0.97 -5.94 -19.38
C THR A 314 -1.42 -4.79 -20.27
N ASP A 315 -2.27 -5.07 -21.26
CA ASP A 315 -2.84 -4.07 -22.17
C ASP A 315 -4.07 -3.37 -21.58
N LEU A 316 -4.41 -3.64 -20.30
CA LEU A 316 -5.68 -3.28 -19.69
C LEU A 316 -5.58 -2.24 -18.56
N LEU A 317 -4.42 -1.59 -18.33
CA LEU A 317 -4.32 -0.58 -17.28
C LEU A 317 -5.25 0.61 -17.50
N TRP A 318 -5.53 0.96 -18.76
CA TRP A 318 -6.53 1.98 -19.09
C TRP A 318 -7.92 1.68 -18.49
N TRP A 319 -8.29 0.39 -18.44
CA TRP A 319 -9.54 -0.03 -17.80
C TRP A 319 -9.42 -0.01 -16.28
N PHE A 320 -8.32 -0.54 -15.74
CA PHE A 320 -8.13 -0.66 -14.30
C PHE A 320 -7.80 0.67 -13.61
N GLU A 321 -7.38 1.67 -14.35
CA GLU A 321 -7.02 3.00 -13.83
C GLU A 321 -7.89 4.11 -14.44
N GLY A 322 -7.95 4.20 -15.76
CA GLY A 322 -8.70 5.24 -16.45
C GLY A 322 -10.21 5.11 -16.20
N ALA A 323 -10.79 3.94 -16.49
CA ALA A 323 -12.22 3.73 -16.20
C ALA A 323 -12.52 3.81 -14.70
N THR A 324 -11.58 3.43 -13.82
CA THR A 324 -11.70 3.63 -12.36
C THR A 324 -11.78 5.10 -12.00
N SER A 325 -10.96 5.95 -12.61
CA SER A 325 -11.00 7.41 -12.42
C SER A 325 -12.35 7.98 -12.82
N TRP A 326 -12.85 7.60 -14.01
CA TRP A 326 -14.16 8.03 -14.48
C TRP A 326 -15.30 7.58 -13.55
N ILE A 327 -15.32 6.31 -13.15
CA ILE A 327 -16.32 5.78 -12.21
C ILE A 327 -16.25 6.54 -10.88
N GLY A 328 -15.03 6.76 -10.34
CA GLY A 328 -14.82 7.50 -9.11
C GLY A 328 -15.43 8.90 -9.14
N ASP A 329 -15.22 9.65 -10.24
CA ASP A 329 -15.75 10.99 -10.42
C ASP A 329 -17.28 11.00 -10.59
N ILE A 330 -17.84 10.02 -11.29
CA ILE A 330 -19.31 9.86 -11.38
C ILE A 330 -19.92 9.59 -10.00
N MET A 331 -19.23 8.83 -9.12
CA MET A 331 -19.72 8.61 -7.75
C MET A 331 -19.62 9.88 -6.90
N CYS A 332 -18.60 10.72 -7.10
CA CYS A 332 -18.52 12.04 -6.46
C CYS A 332 -19.69 12.93 -6.88
N LEU A 333 -20.09 12.93 -8.16
CA LEU A 333 -21.23 13.66 -8.66
C LEU A 333 -22.55 13.10 -8.11
N ARG A 334 -22.76 11.79 -8.16
CA ARG A 334 -24.00 11.13 -7.72
C ARG A 334 -24.25 11.27 -6.23
N SER A 335 -23.19 11.22 -5.43
CA SER A 335 -23.24 11.39 -3.97
C SER A 335 -23.51 12.83 -3.52
N GLY A 336 -23.36 13.80 -4.43
CA GLY A 336 -23.43 15.23 -4.12
C GLY A 336 -22.16 15.82 -3.49
N ALA A 337 -21.07 15.04 -3.39
CA ALA A 337 -19.75 15.55 -2.97
C ALA A 337 -19.19 16.55 -4.00
N TRP A 338 -19.52 16.36 -5.29
CA TRP A 338 -19.33 17.31 -6.36
C TRP A 338 -20.67 17.84 -6.86
N SER A 339 -20.74 19.13 -7.19
CA SER A 339 -21.82 19.71 -7.97
C SER A 339 -21.67 19.35 -9.46
N SER A 340 -22.70 19.58 -10.25
CA SER A 340 -22.62 19.44 -11.72
C SER A 340 -21.57 20.39 -12.31
N GLU A 341 -21.45 21.59 -11.77
CA GLU A 341 -20.46 22.59 -12.16
C GLU A 341 -19.03 22.09 -11.89
N ASP A 342 -18.80 21.45 -10.74
CA ASP A 342 -17.51 20.84 -10.38
C ASP A 342 -17.13 19.74 -11.36
N TYR A 343 -18.07 18.84 -11.66
CA TYR A 343 -17.86 17.75 -12.61
C TYR A 343 -17.52 18.26 -14.01
N PHE A 344 -18.31 19.23 -14.53
CA PHE A 344 -18.03 19.80 -15.85
C PHE A 344 -16.74 20.62 -15.89
N ALA A 345 -16.36 21.28 -14.80
CA ALA A 345 -15.09 21.99 -14.72
C ALA A 345 -13.91 21.00 -14.80
N ASP A 346 -14.00 19.86 -14.11
CA ASP A 346 -12.99 18.80 -14.18
C ASP A 346 -12.91 18.15 -15.57
N MET A 347 -14.05 17.79 -16.14
CA MET A 347 -14.15 17.24 -17.51
C MET A 347 -13.52 18.18 -18.53
N LYS A 348 -13.80 19.49 -18.43
CA LYS A 348 -13.18 20.51 -19.29
C LYS A 348 -11.67 20.54 -19.16
N ARG A 349 -11.15 20.41 -17.93
CA ARG A 349 -9.71 20.36 -17.65
C ARG A 349 -9.07 19.12 -18.31
N LYS A 350 -9.71 17.95 -18.19
CA LYS A 350 -9.26 16.68 -18.77
C LYS A 350 -9.27 16.75 -20.30
N LEU A 351 -10.34 17.19 -20.91
CA LEU A 351 -10.44 17.38 -22.37
C LEU A 351 -9.38 18.36 -22.89
N LYS A 352 -9.14 19.47 -22.18
CA LYS A 352 -8.05 20.39 -22.54
C LYS A 352 -6.69 19.69 -22.51
N ARG A 353 -6.42 18.90 -21.49
CA ARG A 353 -5.15 18.14 -21.39
C ARG A 353 -5.02 17.14 -22.53
N HIS A 354 -6.08 16.42 -22.88
CA HIS A 354 -6.12 15.50 -24.02
C HIS A 354 -5.79 16.24 -25.33
N HIS A 355 -6.50 17.31 -25.65
CA HIS A 355 -6.30 18.06 -26.90
C HIS A 355 -4.98 18.81 -26.98
N THR A 356 -4.26 19.02 -25.88
CA THR A 356 -2.94 19.68 -25.88
C THR A 356 -1.77 18.71 -25.98
N ARG A 357 -2.02 17.41 -26.10
CA ARG A 357 -0.99 16.37 -26.23
C ARG A 357 -1.12 15.70 -27.60
N SER A 358 -0.02 15.58 -28.32
CA SER A 358 0.02 14.88 -29.61
C SER A 358 0.32 13.38 -29.50
N GLY A 359 0.59 12.89 -28.32
CA GLY A 359 0.92 11.48 -28.08
C GLY A 359 -0.14 10.48 -28.58
N SER A 360 -1.43 10.88 -28.63
CA SER A 360 -2.53 10.07 -29.15
C SER A 360 -2.40 9.75 -30.65
N THR A 361 -1.58 10.48 -31.39
CA THR A 361 -1.25 10.16 -32.80
C THR A 361 -0.09 9.18 -32.93
N CYS A 362 0.63 8.89 -31.84
CA CYS A 362 1.84 8.07 -31.83
C CYS A 362 1.66 6.74 -31.09
N GLN A 363 0.76 6.69 -30.10
CA GLN A 363 0.62 5.53 -29.19
C GLN A 363 -0.86 5.18 -28.99
N ALA A 364 -1.18 3.89 -29.09
CA ALA A 364 -2.50 3.38 -28.75
C ALA A 364 -2.67 3.19 -27.25
N LEU A 365 -3.91 3.20 -26.77
CA LEU A 365 -4.26 3.11 -25.34
C LEU A 365 -3.80 1.77 -24.69
N CYS A 366 -3.90 0.66 -25.43
CA CYS A 366 -3.40 -0.63 -25.00
C CYS A 366 -1.86 -0.67 -24.93
N GLU A 367 -1.17 0.00 -25.86
CA GLU A 367 0.29 0.12 -25.83
C GLU A 367 0.75 0.94 -24.63
N ALA A 368 0.09 2.07 -24.35
CA ALA A 368 0.36 2.89 -23.15
C ALA A 368 0.19 2.08 -21.86
N SER A 369 -0.80 1.19 -21.81
CA SER A 369 -1.00 0.26 -20.70
C SER A 369 0.13 -0.77 -20.60
N HIS A 370 0.52 -1.38 -21.73
CA HIS A 370 1.57 -2.40 -21.80
C HIS A 370 2.93 -1.83 -21.36
N GLU A 371 3.23 -0.63 -21.81
CA GLU A 371 4.52 0.04 -21.60
C GLU A 371 4.56 0.92 -20.35
N ALA A 372 3.55 0.83 -19.47
CA ALA A 372 3.46 1.63 -18.24
C ALA A 372 4.74 1.58 -17.39
N TRP A 373 5.39 0.42 -17.32
CA TRP A 373 6.61 0.18 -16.54
C TRP A 373 7.81 1.03 -16.96
N ILE A 374 7.88 1.42 -18.24
CA ILE A 374 9.01 2.18 -18.79
C ILE A 374 8.64 3.62 -19.17
N HIS A 375 7.35 3.94 -19.24
CA HIS A 375 6.90 5.26 -19.69
C HIS A 375 6.33 6.12 -18.58
N LEU A 376 5.28 5.71 -17.90
CA LEU A 376 4.52 6.56 -16.99
C LEU A 376 5.38 7.18 -15.87
N ASN A 377 6.20 6.36 -15.22
CA ASN A 377 7.07 6.77 -14.11
C ASN A 377 8.49 7.16 -14.56
N ARG A 378 8.76 7.19 -15.86
CA ARG A 378 10.05 7.55 -16.46
C ARG A 378 9.87 8.60 -17.56
N SER A 379 9.12 9.65 -17.25
CA SER A 379 8.89 10.74 -18.19
C SER A 379 10.20 11.42 -18.62
N HIS A 380 10.26 11.80 -19.88
CA HIS A 380 11.37 12.52 -20.50
C HIS A 380 10.85 13.76 -21.26
N SER A 381 11.75 14.58 -21.80
CA SER A 381 11.41 15.86 -22.44
C SER A 381 10.36 15.77 -23.56
N HIS A 382 10.27 14.63 -24.26
CA HIS A 382 9.34 14.40 -25.38
C HIS A 382 8.14 13.52 -25.02
N SER A 383 7.93 13.23 -23.74
CA SER A 383 6.82 12.35 -23.31
C SER A 383 5.43 12.88 -23.72
N ARG A 384 5.28 14.22 -23.79
CA ARG A 384 3.99 14.83 -24.20
C ARG A 384 3.67 14.63 -25.68
N GLU A 385 4.70 14.52 -26.53
CA GLU A 385 4.57 14.37 -27.97
C GLU A 385 4.45 12.88 -28.41
N THR A 386 4.99 11.97 -27.62
CA THR A 386 5.15 10.57 -28.00
C THR A 386 4.32 9.57 -27.17
N GLN A 387 3.76 10.01 -26.05
CA GLN A 387 3.10 9.13 -25.08
C GLN A 387 1.74 9.67 -24.67
N ILE A 388 0.82 8.76 -24.36
CA ILE A 388 -0.46 9.06 -23.70
C ILE A 388 -0.46 8.54 -22.26
N SER A 389 -1.37 9.06 -21.46
CA SER A 389 -1.63 8.55 -20.11
C SER A 389 -2.81 7.58 -20.18
N TYR A 390 -2.60 6.32 -19.85
CA TYR A 390 -3.70 5.36 -19.75
C TYR A 390 -4.71 5.71 -18.65
N TYR A 391 -4.37 6.58 -17.70
CA TYR A 391 -5.33 7.22 -16.79
C TYR A 391 -6.23 8.21 -17.52
N LEU A 392 -5.63 9.25 -18.11
CA LEU A 392 -6.37 10.35 -18.74
C LEU A 392 -7.13 9.93 -20.00
N GLU A 393 -6.53 9.11 -20.82
CA GLU A 393 -7.12 8.68 -22.09
C GLU A 393 -8.07 7.47 -21.91
N GLY A 394 -8.00 6.82 -20.76
CA GLY A 394 -8.89 5.72 -20.38
C GLY A 394 -10.17 6.18 -19.70
N GLU A 395 -10.24 7.46 -19.26
CA GLU A 395 -11.41 8.11 -18.72
C GLU A 395 -12.40 8.47 -19.86
#